data_43b638778cc654b8d6e4eaed2185e8ef
#
_entry.id   43b638778cc654b8d6e4eaed2185e8ef
#
_cell.length_a   1.000
_cell.length_b   1.000
_cell.length_c   1.000
_cell.angle_alpha   90.00
_cell.angle_beta   90.00
_cell.angle_gamma   90.00
#
_symmetry.space_group_name_H-M   'P 1'
#
loop_
_entity.id
_entity.type
_entity.pdbx_description
1 polymer ?
#
loop_
_entity_poly.entity_id
_entity_poly.type
_entity_poly.pdbx_seq_one_letter_code
_entity_poly.pdbx_strand_id
1 'polypeptide(L)'
;MGRNKDLIMTKNPKSLFAESIRGIKTNLSFSSLDKEMKIIMNTSPEAGDGKSFVTANLALAYAQEDKKILLIDADLRRGKQHEIFSVMNLTSGGYSNLMLNYKENIELEKYIQPTMNKNLDILTTGPMPPNPVELLGSENNRKLLEKLKRSYDLIIMDCAPIIGLSDSLIIATLADVNLITVSAKKTKMENLEKVKKLFEQNNIKISGVILNKAEVQGNSYYSYYYSDEKYSSKKAK
;
A
#
# COMPACT_ATOMS: atom_id res chain seq x y z
N MET A 1 12.20 -20.30 2.62
CA MET A 1 11.90 -19.44 3.79
C MET A 1 12.03 -17.98 3.35
N GLY A 2 10.92 -17.37 2.97
CA GLY A 2 10.84 -15.97 2.57
C GLY A 2 11.21 -15.05 3.73
N ARG A 3 12.07 -14.10 3.43
CA ARG A 3 12.57 -13.17 4.45
C ARG A 3 11.53 -12.06 4.63
N ASN A 4 10.74 -12.07 5.71
CA ASN A 4 9.98 -10.91 6.23
C ASN A 4 10.87 -9.67 6.48
N LYS A 5 11.84 -9.40 5.57
CA LYS A 5 12.83 -8.33 5.75
C LYS A 5 12.19 -6.94 5.69
N ASP A 6 11.02 -6.85 5.06
CA ASP A 6 10.42 -5.58 4.70
C ASP A 6 9.32 -5.09 5.65
N LEU A 7 8.95 -5.89 6.66
CA LEU A 7 7.93 -5.51 7.64
C LEU A 7 8.55 -4.79 8.85
N ILE A 8 9.03 -3.56 8.64
CA ILE A 8 9.72 -2.79 9.68
C ILE A 8 8.78 -2.39 10.82
N MET A 9 7.51 -2.14 10.52
CA MET A 9 6.49 -1.87 11.55
C MET A 9 6.36 -3.00 12.58
N THR A 10 6.70 -4.24 12.19
CA THR A 10 6.72 -5.40 13.09
C THR A 10 8.10 -5.63 13.70
N LYS A 11 9.17 -5.53 12.89
CA LYS A 11 10.53 -5.91 13.33
C LYS A 11 11.24 -4.84 14.14
N ASN A 12 11.04 -3.58 13.80
CA ASN A 12 11.63 -2.43 14.46
C ASN A 12 10.64 -1.28 14.58
N PRO A 13 9.58 -1.45 15.40
CA PRO A 13 8.47 -0.50 15.50
C PRO A 13 8.87 0.87 16.08
N LYS A 14 10.05 0.96 16.70
CA LYS A 14 10.61 2.21 17.25
C LYS A 14 11.61 2.88 16.30
N SER A 15 11.78 2.40 15.08
CA SER A 15 12.68 3.02 14.11
C SER A 15 12.13 4.33 13.54
N LEU A 16 13.04 5.20 13.08
CA LEU A 16 12.67 6.43 12.35
C LEU A 16 11.76 6.15 11.16
N PHE A 17 11.96 5.03 10.48
CA PHE A 17 11.08 4.62 9.39
C PHE A 17 9.66 4.33 9.89
N ALA A 18 9.53 3.59 11.00
CA ALA A 18 8.21 3.29 11.58
C ALA A 18 7.50 4.58 12.02
N GLU A 19 8.22 5.54 12.61
CA GLU A 19 7.68 6.86 12.94
C GLU A 19 7.26 7.65 11.70
N SER A 20 8.04 7.60 10.63
CA SER A 20 7.66 8.24 9.35
C SER A 20 6.37 7.66 8.80
N ILE A 21 6.18 6.34 8.86
CA ILE A 21 4.91 5.69 8.44
C ILE A 21 3.73 6.11 9.33
N ARG A 22 3.93 6.21 10.66
CA ARG A 22 2.88 6.74 11.57
C ARG A 22 2.56 8.20 11.24
N GLY A 23 3.57 9.02 10.94
CA GLY A 23 3.39 10.39 10.49
C GLY A 23 2.55 10.49 9.21
N ILE A 24 2.80 9.61 8.22
CA ILE A 24 1.98 9.53 7.00
C ILE A 24 0.52 9.20 7.38
N LYS A 25 0.30 8.16 8.21
CA LYS A 25 -1.05 7.79 8.68
C LYS A 25 -1.76 8.96 9.36
N THR A 26 -1.09 9.67 10.25
CA THR A 26 -1.63 10.83 10.95
C THR A 26 -2.02 11.95 9.99
N ASN A 27 -1.15 12.27 9.03
CA ASN A 27 -1.44 13.29 8.01
C ASN A 27 -2.65 12.92 7.14
N LEU A 28 -2.79 11.64 6.79
CA LEU A 28 -3.96 11.15 6.05
C LEU A 28 -5.24 11.25 6.87
N SER A 29 -5.19 10.96 8.17
CA SER A 29 -6.34 11.12 9.06
C SER A 29 -6.80 12.57 9.14
N PHE A 30 -5.89 13.54 9.19
CA PHE A 30 -6.24 14.95 9.17
C PHE A 30 -6.80 15.42 7.82
N SER A 31 -6.30 14.90 6.71
CA SER A 31 -6.77 15.28 5.37
C SER A 31 -8.14 14.70 5.02
N SER A 32 -8.64 13.75 5.80
CA SER A 32 -9.91 13.04 5.59
C SER A 32 -10.97 13.33 6.66
N LEU A 33 -10.81 14.40 7.47
CA LEU A 33 -11.77 14.74 8.54
C LEU A 33 -13.21 14.93 8.03
N ASP A 34 -13.37 15.44 6.81
CA ASP A 34 -14.69 15.73 6.22
C ASP A 34 -15.27 14.61 5.35
N LYS A 35 -14.51 13.53 5.11
CA LYS A 35 -14.93 12.42 4.24
C LYS A 35 -14.46 11.09 4.78
N GLU A 36 -15.35 10.12 4.76
CA GLU A 36 -14.98 8.74 5.07
C GLU A 36 -13.95 8.21 4.05
N MET A 37 -12.81 7.75 4.54
CA MET A 37 -11.73 7.17 3.76
C MET A 37 -11.83 5.65 3.82
N LYS A 38 -12.23 5.01 2.73
CA LYS A 38 -12.39 3.55 2.61
C LYS A 38 -11.32 2.91 1.74
N ILE A 39 -10.81 3.61 0.73
CA ILE A 39 -9.78 3.08 -0.17
C ILE A 39 -8.61 4.06 -0.28
N ILE A 40 -7.42 3.60 0.11
CA ILE A 40 -6.15 4.25 -0.18
C ILE A 40 -5.45 3.46 -1.29
N MET A 41 -5.11 4.10 -2.40
CA MET A 41 -4.19 3.51 -3.36
C MET A 41 -2.80 4.13 -3.25
N ASN A 42 -1.77 3.33 -3.48
CA ASN A 42 -0.39 3.79 -3.58
C ASN A 42 0.24 3.28 -4.87
N THR A 43 0.80 4.19 -5.64
CA THR A 43 1.56 3.90 -6.86
C THR A 43 2.91 4.62 -6.82
N SER A 44 3.68 4.52 -7.89
CA SER A 44 4.97 5.22 -8.06
C SER A 44 5.16 5.61 -9.52
N PRO A 45 5.98 6.60 -9.84
CA PRO A 45 6.37 6.88 -11.22
C PRO A 45 6.96 5.66 -11.91
N GLU A 46 7.90 4.98 -11.28
CA GLU A 46 8.64 3.85 -11.87
C GLU A 46 8.74 2.65 -10.92
N ALA A 47 9.07 1.49 -11.50
CA ALA A 47 9.40 0.32 -10.72
C ALA A 47 10.66 0.55 -9.86
N GLY A 48 10.64 0.06 -8.62
CA GLY A 48 11.79 0.19 -7.71
C GLY A 48 11.79 1.44 -6.83
N ASP A 49 10.79 2.32 -6.90
CA ASP A 49 10.66 3.48 -6.00
C ASP A 49 10.31 3.09 -4.57
N GLY A 50 9.83 1.86 -4.36
CA GLY A 50 9.56 1.29 -3.05
C GLY A 50 8.11 1.35 -2.63
N LYS A 51 7.18 1.54 -3.58
CA LYS A 51 5.73 1.58 -3.33
C LYS A 51 5.24 0.41 -2.47
N SER A 52 5.53 -0.83 -2.88
CA SER A 52 5.06 -2.05 -2.20
C SER A 52 5.55 -2.16 -0.76
N PHE A 53 6.80 -1.75 -0.50
CA PHE A 53 7.38 -1.67 0.83
C PHE A 53 6.64 -0.64 1.70
N VAL A 54 6.40 0.56 1.18
CA VAL A 54 5.65 1.62 1.86
C VAL A 54 4.22 1.18 2.13
N THR A 55 3.54 0.61 1.12
CA THR A 55 2.15 0.13 1.21
C THR A 55 1.99 -0.95 2.28
N ALA A 56 2.88 -1.95 2.32
CA ALA A 56 2.87 -3.01 3.33
C ALA A 56 2.99 -2.47 4.76
N ASN A 57 3.93 -1.55 4.98
CA ASN A 57 4.15 -0.96 6.30
C ASN A 57 3.03 0.01 6.69
N LEU A 58 2.44 0.73 5.73
CA LEU A 58 1.28 1.58 5.98
C LEU A 58 0.05 0.73 6.39
N ALA A 59 -0.18 -0.41 5.72
CA ALA A 59 -1.25 -1.34 6.09
C ALA A 59 -1.07 -1.87 7.52
N LEU A 60 0.17 -2.24 7.89
CA LEU A 60 0.48 -2.64 9.27
C LEU A 60 0.29 -1.51 10.29
N ALA A 61 0.60 -0.26 9.92
CA ALA A 61 0.40 0.88 10.81
C ALA A 61 -1.09 1.14 11.11
N TYR A 62 -1.97 0.95 10.12
CA TYR A 62 -3.41 1.02 10.33
C TYR A 62 -3.94 -0.19 11.11
N ALA A 63 -3.41 -1.39 10.87
CA ALA A 63 -3.82 -2.61 11.57
C ALA A 63 -3.37 -2.67 13.04
N GLN A 64 -2.55 -1.73 13.51
CA GLN A 64 -2.21 -1.57 14.94
C GLN A 64 -3.37 -0.96 15.75
N GLU A 65 -4.33 -0.32 15.10
CA GLU A 65 -5.59 0.08 15.71
C GLU A 65 -6.59 -1.08 15.62
N ASP A 66 -7.67 -1.07 16.40
CA ASP A 66 -8.70 -2.11 16.35
C ASP A 66 -9.61 -1.96 15.10
N LYS A 67 -8.98 -1.85 13.92
CA LYS A 67 -9.62 -1.72 12.62
C LYS A 67 -9.28 -2.91 11.73
N LYS A 68 -10.28 -3.42 11.04
CA LYS A 68 -10.10 -4.52 10.09
C LYS A 68 -9.61 -3.98 8.75
N ILE A 69 -8.37 -4.27 8.39
CA ILE A 69 -7.68 -3.75 7.20
C ILE A 69 -7.56 -4.84 6.13
N LEU A 70 -7.81 -4.49 4.89
CA LEU A 70 -7.51 -5.34 3.73
C LEU A 70 -6.39 -4.70 2.90
N LEU A 71 -5.30 -5.43 2.71
CA LEU A 71 -4.27 -5.09 1.75
C LEU A 71 -4.54 -5.83 0.44
N ILE A 72 -4.73 -5.10 -0.67
CA ILE A 72 -4.89 -5.67 -2.01
C ILE A 72 -3.62 -5.42 -2.82
N ASP A 73 -3.03 -6.48 -3.35
CA ASP A 73 -1.98 -6.38 -4.36
C ASP A 73 -2.62 -6.22 -5.74
N ALA A 74 -2.77 -4.97 -6.15
CA ALA A 74 -3.38 -4.58 -7.42
C ALA A 74 -2.33 -4.40 -8.56
N ASP A 75 -1.06 -4.66 -8.31
CA ASP A 75 -0.03 -4.77 -9.36
C ASP A 75 -0.11 -6.17 -10.00
N LEU A 76 -1.15 -6.40 -10.81
CA LEU A 76 -1.43 -7.70 -11.43
C LEU A 76 -0.28 -8.20 -12.32
N ARG A 77 0.70 -7.34 -12.64
CA ARG A 77 1.84 -7.67 -13.51
C ARG A 77 3.06 -8.13 -12.73
N ARG A 78 3.32 -7.49 -11.58
CA ARG A 78 4.53 -7.72 -10.77
C ARG A 78 4.27 -7.56 -9.28
N GLY A 79 3.12 -8.04 -8.82
CA GLY A 79 2.77 -8.00 -7.41
C GLY A 79 3.80 -8.69 -6.52
N LYS A 80 4.03 -8.11 -5.34
CA LYS A 80 5.06 -8.56 -4.40
C LYS A 80 4.57 -8.71 -2.97
N GLN A 81 3.31 -8.39 -2.71
CA GLN A 81 2.81 -8.44 -1.35
C GLN A 81 2.83 -9.86 -0.77
N HIS A 82 2.63 -10.89 -1.62
CA HIS A 82 2.76 -12.29 -1.20
C HIS A 82 4.18 -12.64 -0.71
N GLU A 83 5.23 -12.10 -1.35
CA GLU A 83 6.62 -12.28 -0.91
C GLU A 83 6.90 -11.53 0.40
N ILE A 84 6.41 -10.26 0.51
CA ILE A 84 6.62 -9.39 1.68
C ILE A 84 5.98 -10.00 2.92
N PHE A 85 4.75 -10.49 2.80
CA PHE A 85 4.00 -11.10 3.93
C PHE A 85 4.27 -12.60 4.10
N SER A 86 5.02 -13.23 3.19
CA SER A 86 5.29 -14.67 3.19
C SER A 86 4.01 -15.51 3.17
N VAL A 87 3.05 -15.10 2.39
CA VAL A 87 1.81 -15.83 2.08
C VAL A 87 1.85 -16.40 0.67
N MET A 88 0.92 -17.29 0.34
CA MET A 88 0.89 -17.90 -1.00
C MET A 88 0.26 -16.95 -2.02
N ASN A 89 0.86 -16.83 -3.21
CA ASN A 89 0.15 -16.26 -4.35
C ASN A 89 -0.66 -17.39 -5.02
N LEU A 90 -1.92 -17.50 -4.65
CA LEU A 90 -2.77 -18.63 -5.03
C LEU A 90 -3.07 -18.61 -6.54
N THR A 91 -2.82 -19.71 -7.23
CA THR A 91 -3.13 -19.87 -8.66
C THR A 91 -4.62 -19.93 -8.96
N SER A 92 -5.42 -20.43 -8.01
CA SER A 92 -6.89 -20.46 -8.08
C SER A 92 -7.57 -19.35 -7.26
N GLY A 93 -6.78 -18.50 -6.60
CA GLY A 93 -7.24 -17.41 -5.74
C GLY A 93 -6.68 -16.06 -6.18
N GLY A 94 -6.70 -15.08 -5.25
CA GLY A 94 -6.18 -13.74 -5.48
C GLY A 94 -7.12 -12.81 -6.26
N TYR A 95 -6.68 -11.55 -6.41
CA TYR A 95 -7.52 -10.46 -6.88
C TYR A 95 -8.02 -10.64 -8.32
N SER A 96 -7.16 -11.11 -9.24
CA SER A 96 -7.54 -11.36 -10.63
C SER A 96 -8.65 -12.41 -10.75
N ASN A 97 -8.51 -13.54 -10.06
CA ASN A 97 -9.54 -14.58 -10.08
C ASN A 97 -10.81 -14.16 -9.35
N LEU A 98 -10.69 -13.39 -8.28
CA LEU A 98 -11.85 -12.87 -7.56
C LEU A 98 -12.68 -11.92 -8.44
N MET A 99 -12.03 -11.04 -9.23
CA MET A 99 -12.73 -10.18 -10.20
C MET A 99 -13.37 -10.98 -11.34
N LEU A 100 -12.65 -11.98 -11.90
CA LEU A 100 -13.14 -12.80 -13.01
C LEU A 100 -14.35 -13.65 -12.61
N ASN A 101 -14.35 -14.18 -11.39
CA ASN A 101 -15.38 -15.09 -10.89
C ASN A 101 -16.42 -14.38 -10.00
N TYR A 102 -16.41 -13.05 -9.97
CA TYR A 102 -17.27 -12.30 -9.08
C TYR A 102 -18.75 -12.63 -9.29
N LYS A 103 -19.41 -12.97 -8.20
CA LYS A 103 -20.86 -13.11 -8.06
C LYS A 103 -21.24 -12.52 -6.69
N GLU A 104 -22.49 -12.12 -6.54
CA GLU A 104 -22.93 -11.43 -5.32
C GLU A 104 -22.74 -12.30 -4.05
N ASN A 105 -22.92 -13.60 -4.19
CA ASN A 105 -22.75 -14.59 -3.12
C ASN A 105 -21.37 -15.26 -3.08
N ILE A 106 -20.33 -14.64 -3.70
CA ILE A 106 -18.98 -15.20 -3.71
C ILE A 106 -18.40 -15.28 -2.29
N GLU A 107 -17.79 -16.42 -1.98
CA GLU A 107 -17.11 -16.67 -0.71
C GLU A 107 -15.71 -16.01 -0.74
N LEU A 108 -15.58 -14.85 -0.07
CA LEU A 108 -14.34 -14.07 -0.06
C LEU A 108 -13.17 -14.81 0.60
N GLU A 109 -13.46 -15.68 1.55
CA GLU A 109 -12.50 -16.46 2.33
C GLU A 109 -11.66 -17.41 1.46
N LYS A 110 -12.15 -17.76 0.27
CA LYS A 110 -11.40 -18.58 -0.71
C LYS A 110 -10.27 -17.80 -1.41
N TYR A 111 -10.31 -16.45 -1.35
CA TYR A 111 -9.41 -15.58 -2.09
C TYR A 111 -8.54 -14.71 -1.17
N ILE A 112 -9.07 -14.34 -0.01
CA ILE A 112 -8.43 -13.48 0.97
C ILE A 112 -7.75 -14.35 2.03
N GLN A 113 -6.51 -14.01 2.38
CA GLN A 113 -5.72 -14.75 3.34
C GLN A 113 -5.46 -13.91 4.59
N PRO A 114 -5.51 -14.50 5.79
CA PRO A 114 -5.06 -13.81 6.99
C PRO A 114 -3.54 -13.60 6.95
N THR A 115 -3.07 -12.56 7.63
CA THR A 115 -1.65 -12.36 7.89
C THR A 115 -1.30 -12.74 9.33
N MET A 116 -0.03 -12.55 9.72
CA MET A 116 0.36 -12.71 11.13
C MET A 116 -0.24 -11.64 12.05
N ASN A 117 -0.76 -10.54 11.51
CA ASN A 117 -1.50 -9.53 12.27
C ASN A 117 -3.00 -9.81 12.16
N LYS A 118 -3.66 -10.08 13.28
CA LYS A 118 -5.10 -10.44 13.36
C LYS A 118 -6.05 -9.43 12.71
N ASN A 119 -5.62 -8.18 12.57
CA ASN A 119 -6.42 -7.08 12.01
C ASN A 119 -6.08 -6.79 10.54
N LEU A 120 -5.19 -7.57 9.91
CA LEU A 120 -4.75 -7.38 8.53
C LEU A 120 -4.93 -8.65 7.71
N ASP A 121 -5.84 -8.58 6.77
CA ASP A 121 -5.99 -9.60 5.72
C ASP A 121 -5.31 -9.13 4.43
N ILE A 122 -4.96 -10.09 3.58
CA ILE A 122 -4.30 -9.82 2.30
C ILE A 122 -5.01 -10.53 1.14
N LEU A 123 -5.24 -9.78 0.07
CA LEU A 123 -5.68 -10.28 -1.22
C LEU A 123 -4.49 -10.14 -2.20
N THR A 124 -3.81 -11.25 -2.48
CA THR A 124 -2.68 -11.30 -3.42
C THR A 124 -3.15 -11.13 -4.87
N THR A 125 -2.25 -10.89 -5.80
CA THR A 125 -2.61 -10.67 -7.22
C THR A 125 -3.41 -11.82 -7.83
N GLY A 126 -3.09 -13.05 -7.47
CA GLY A 126 -3.48 -14.23 -8.26
C GLY A 126 -2.65 -14.35 -9.54
N PRO A 127 -3.09 -15.19 -10.51
CA PRO A 127 -2.45 -15.31 -11.80
C PRO A 127 -2.61 -14.02 -12.62
N MET A 128 -1.60 -13.70 -13.43
CA MET A 128 -1.65 -12.54 -14.32
C MET A 128 -2.72 -12.74 -15.40
N PRO A 129 -3.72 -11.87 -15.52
CA PRO A 129 -4.74 -11.98 -16.55
C PRO A 129 -4.19 -11.50 -17.90
N PRO A 130 -4.78 -11.92 -19.03
CA PRO A 130 -4.37 -11.45 -20.37
C PRO A 130 -4.55 -9.93 -20.52
N ASN A 131 -5.61 -9.36 -19.98
CA ASN A 131 -5.96 -7.93 -20.08
C ASN A 131 -6.13 -7.29 -18.69
N PRO A 132 -5.04 -6.94 -17.96
CA PRO A 132 -5.14 -6.37 -16.62
C PRO A 132 -5.97 -5.08 -16.56
N VAL A 133 -5.80 -4.19 -17.55
CA VAL A 133 -6.48 -2.88 -17.62
C VAL A 133 -8.00 -3.05 -17.69
N GLU A 134 -8.48 -3.91 -18.59
CA GLU A 134 -9.91 -4.18 -18.74
C GLU A 134 -10.51 -4.82 -17.48
N LEU A 135 -9.77 -5.74 -16.87
CA LEU A 135 -10.21 -6.40 -15.64
C LEU A 135 -10.32 -5.43 -14.48
N LEU A 136 -9.32 -4.57 -14.28
CA LEU A 136 -9.36 -3.53 -13.25
C LEU A 136 -10.48 -2.50 -13.48
N GLY A 137 -10.80 -2.19 -14.74
CA GLY A 137 -11.87 -1.28 -15.11
C GLY A 137 -13.28 -1.91 -15.15
N SER A 138 -13.39 -3.22 -14.92
CA SER A 138 -14.63 -3.96 -15.06
C SER A 138 -15.68 -3.58 -14.00
N GLU A 139 -16.95 -3.77 -14.35
CA GLU A 139 -18.07 -3.61 -13.42
C GLU A 139 -17.97 -4.60 -12.24
N ASN A 140 -17.45 -5.79 -12.49
CA ASN A 140 -17.19 -6.78 -11.43
C ASN A 140 -16.22 -6.24 -10.39
N ASN A 141 -15.17 -5.54 -10.81
CA ASN A 141 -14.22 -4.92 -9.89
C ASN A 141 -14.90 -3.84 -9.04
N ARG A 142 -15.73 -2.99 -9.64
CA ARG A 142 -16.48 -1.96 -8.90
C ARG A 142 -17.37 -2.57 -7.83
N LYS A 143 -18.20 -3.56 -8.21
CA LYS A 143 -19.07 -4.29 -7.27
C LYS A 143 -18.29 -5.00 -6.18
N LEU A 144 -17.17 -5.61 -6.52
CA LEU A 144 -16.28 -6.27 -5.57
C LEU A 144 -15.75 -5.27 -4.53
N LEU A 145 -15.23 -4.12 -4.97
CA LEU A 145 -14.72 -3.09 -4.06
C LEU A 145 -15.83 -2.57 -3.14
N GLU A 146 -17.04 -2.34 -3.65
CA GLU A 146 -18.19 -1.96 -2.82
C GLU A 146 -18.57 -3.03 -1.78
N LYS A 147 -18.48 -4.31 -2.14
CA LYS A 147 -18.67 -5.41 -1.20
C LYS A 147 -17.58 -5.42 -0.12
N LEU A 148 -16.32 -5.24 -0.52
CA LEU A 148 -15.18 -5.23 0.40
C LEU A 148 -15.22 -4.04 1.39
N LYS A 149 -15.66 -2.85 0.93
CA LYS A 149 -15.87 -1.68 1.80
C LYS A 149 -16.85 -1.92 2.96
N ARG A 150 -17.79 -2.87 2.81
CA ARG A 150 -18.74 -3.24 3.87
C ARG A 150 -18.12 -4.19 4.89
N SER A 151 -17.09 -4.95 4.49
CA SER A 151 -16.45 -5.99 5.30
C SER A 151 -15.17 -5.51 6.00
N TYR A 152 -14.59 -4.40 5.55
CA TYR A 152 -13.35 -3.82 6.05
C TYR A 152 -13.50 -2.34 6.38
N ASP A 153 -12.80 -1.90 7.42
CA ASP A 153 -12.77 -0.50 7.81
C ASP A 153 -11.95 0.33 6.82
N LEU A 154 -10.88 -0.25 6.28
CA LEU A 154 -10.00 0.37 5.30
C LEU A 154 -9.41 -0.68 4.35
N ILE A 155 -9.37 -0.33 3.07
CA ILE A 155 -8.71 -1.08 2.01
C ILE A 155 -7.48 -0.28 1.56
N ILE A 156 -6.31 -0.93 1.50
CA ILE A 156 -5.08 -0.32 1.01
C ILE A 156 -4.62 -1.11 -0.22
N MET A 157 -4.41 -0.41 -1.34
CA MET A 157 -4.09 -1.03 -2.62
C MET A 157 -2.66 -0.70 -3.05
N ASP A 158 -1.84 -1.72 -3.26
CA ASP A 158 -0.51 -1.61 -3.88
C ASP A 158 -0.65 -1.72 -5.39
N CYS A 159 -0.48 -0.60 -6.11
CA CYS A 159 -0.77 -0.51 -7.54
C CYS A 159 0.51 -0.56 -8.39
N ALA A 160 0.41 -0.91 -9.67
CA ALA A 160 1.53 -0.91 -10.63
C ALA A 160 2.16 0.49 -10.76
N PRO A 161 3.43 0.62 -11.20
CA PRO A 161 4.00 1.92 -11.57
C PRO A 161 3.18 2.57 -12.69
N ILE A 162 3.05 3.91 -12.65
CA ILE A 162 2.07 4.60 -13.51
C ILE A 162 2.63 5.04 -14.86
N ILE A 163 3.95 5.27 -14.98
CA ILE A 163 4.56 5.66 -16.26
C ILE A 163 4.59 4.45 -17.18
N GLY A 164 3.89 4.56 -18.31
CA GLY A 164 3.76 3.51 -19.32
C GLY A 164 2.68 2.46 -19.04
N LEU A 165 1.95 2.56 -17.94
CA LEU A 165 0.84 1.66 -17.58
C LEU A 165 -0.38 2.45 -17.14
N SER A 166 -1.56 2.08 -17.60
CA SER A 166 -2.84 2.71 -17.21
C SER A 166 -3.54 2.02 -16.04
N ASP A 167 -3.03 0.88 -15.60
CA ASP A 167 -3.57 0.07 -14.51
C ASP A 167 -3.89 0.91 -13.26
N SER A 168 -2.91 1.70 -12.81
CA SER A 168 -3.04 2.53 -11.61
C SER A 168 -3.96 3.73 -11.75
N LEU A 169 -4.11 4.28 -12.98
CA LEU A 169 -5.08 5.34 -13.23
C LEU A 169 -6.52 4.87 -13.03
N ILE A 170 -6.83 3.64 -13.44
CA ILE A 170 -8.15 3.05 -13.23
C ILE A 170 -8.44 2.93 -11.75
N ILE A 171 -7.51 2.36 -10.98
CA ILE A 171 -7.69 2.22 -9.52
C ILE A 171 -7.78 3.59 -8.86
N ALA A 172 -7.03 4.59 -9.33
CA ALA A 172 -7.04 5.95 -8.79
C ALA A 172 -8.43 6.63 -8.90
N THR A 173 -9.23 6.25 -9.91
CA THR A 173 -10.63 6.73 -10.02
C THR A 173 -11.59 6.09 -9.02
N LEU A 174 -11.20 4.97 -8.41
CA LEU A 174 -12.00 4.19 -7.46
C LEU A 174 -11.58 4.42 -6.01
N ALA A 175 -10.42 5.07 -5.82
CA ALA A 175 -9.85 5.32 -4.50
C ALA A 175 -10.26 6.70 -3.95
N ASP A 176 -10.39 6.78 -2.62
CA ASP A 176 -10.66 8.04 -1.91
C ASP A 176 -9.37 8.84 -1.71
N VAL A 177 -8.24 8.13 -1.61
CA VAL A 177 -6.91 8.71 -1.39
C VAL A 177 -5.91 8.14 -2.38
N ASN A 178 -5.23 9.00 -3.14
CA ASN A 178 -4.22 8.64 -4.11
C ASN A 178 -2.84 9.09 -3.66
N LEU A 179 -1.96 8.12 -3.34
CA LEU A 179 -0.59 8.35 -2.91
C LEU A 179 0.41 8.01 -4.01
N ILE A 180 1.44 8.83 -4.12
CA ILE A 180 2.54 8.62 -5.07
C ILE A 180 3.84 8.44 -4.27
N THR A 181 4.39 7.24 -4.27
CA THR A 181 5.71 6.96 -3.67
C THR A 181 6.82 7.27 -4.67
N VAL A 182 7.74 8.16 -4.30
CA VAL A 182 8.92 8.53 -5.07
C VAL A 182 10.20 8.17 -4.33
N SER A 183 11.25 7.80 -5.05
CA SER A 183 12.57 7.50 -4.48
C SER A 183 13.48 8.73 -4.53
N ALA A 184 13.95 9.22 -3.37
CA ALA A 184 14.91 10.32 -3.29
C ALA A 184 16.20 10.06 -4.10
N LYS A 185 16.57 8.78 -4.28
CA LYS A 185 17.81 8.38 -4.98
C LYS A 185 17.62 8.14 -6.47
N LYS A 186 16.38 8.01 -6.97
CA LYS A 186 16.13 7.50 -8.32
C LYS A 186 15.12 8.33 -9.11
N THR A 187 14.02 8.75 -8.48
CA THR A 187 12.92 9.38 -9.19
C THR A 187 13.34 10.78 -9.66
N LYS A 188 13.30 10.99 -10.98
CA LYS A 188 13.56 12.31 -11.58
C LYS A 188 12.34 13.21 -11.44
N MET A 189 12.55 14.51 -11.28
CA MET A 189 11.46 15.50 -11.19
C MET A 189 10.55 15.46 -12.42
N GLU A 190 11.11 15.28 -13.62
CA GLU A 190 10.38 15.14 -14.87
C GLU A 190 9.33 14.00 -14.82
N ASN A 191 9.67 12.90 -14.15
CA ASN A 191 8.76 11.74 -14.01
C ASN A 191 7.62 12.04 -13.04
N LEU A 192 7.91 12.80 -11.98
CA LEU A 192 6.85 13.26 -11.07
C LEU A 192 5.90 14.25 -11.77
N GLU A 193 6.44 15.17 -12.59
CA GLU A 193 5.63 16.07 -13.39
C GLU A 193 4.77 15.35 -14.43
N LYS A 194 5.29 14.29 -15.07
CA LYS A 194 4.48 13.43 -15.96
C LYS A 194 3.33 12.77 -15.19
N VAL A 195 3.58 12.24 -14.00
CA VAL A 195 2.53 11.67 -13.15
C VAL A 195 1.48 12.72 -12.82
N LYS A 196 1.89 13.91 -12.39
CA LYS A 196 0.98 15.02 -12.10
C LYS A 196 0.07 15.32 -13.29
N LYS A 197 0.65 15.48 -14.48
CA LYS A 197 -0.11 15.73 -15.72
C LYS A 197 -1.10 14.61 -16.04
N LEU A 198 -0.70 13.34 -15.87
CA LEU A 198 -1.59 12.19 -16.09
C LEU A 198 -2.81 12.23 -15.14
N PHE A 199 -2.61 12.57 -13.88
CA PHE A 199 -3.70 12.70 -12.91
C PHE A 199 -4.61 13.87 -13.25
N GLU A 200 -4.05 15.04 -13.57
CA GLU A 200 -4.80 16.24 -13.98
C GLU A 200 -5.64 15.99 -15.23
N GLN A 201 -5.08 15.36 -16.26
CA GLN A 201 -5.79 15.02 -17.52
C GLN A 201 -6.98 14.07 -17.29
N ASN A 202 -6.96 13.27 -16.25
CA ASN A 202 -8.04 12.35 -15.90
C ASN A 202 -8.93 12.89 -14.78
N ASN A 203 -8.78 14.15 -14.36
CA ASN A 203 -9.51 14.77 -13.25
C ASN A 203 -9.36 14.01 -11.92
N ILE A 204 -8.22 13.39 -11.69
CA ILE A 204 -7.91 12.64 -10.48
C ILE A 204 -7.04 13.51 -9.57
N LYS A 205 -7.39 13.58 -8.29
CA LYS A 205 -6.60 14.32 -7.30
C LYS A 205 -5.46 13.44 -6.76
N ILE A 206 -4.23 13.95 -6.76
CA ILE A 206 -3.13 13.41 -5.95
C ILE A 206 -3.34 13.89 -4.51
N SER A 207 -3.48 12.98 -3.56
CA SER A 207 -3.70 13.30 -2.15
C SER A 207 -2.40 13.55 -1.40
N GLY A 208 -1.30 12.93 -1.85
CA GLY A 208 0.01 13.12 -1.24
C GLY A 208 1.13 12.44 -2.01
N VAL A 209 2.36 12.92 -1.75
CA VAL A 209 3.59 12.33 -2.26
C VAL A 209 4.42 11.83 -1.09
N ILE A 210 4.89 10.59 -1.15
CA ILE A 210 5.72 9.96 -0.13
C ILE A 210 7.16 9.88 -0.65
N LEU A 211 8.07 10.63 -0.01
CA LEU A 211 9.49 10.57 -0.32
C LEU A 211 10.13 9.38 0.40
N ASN A 212 10.42 8.32 -0.35
CA ASN A 212 11.08 7.12 0.13
C ASN A 212 12.59 7.14 -0.12
N LYS A 213 13.35 6.33 0.61
CA LYS A 213 14.82 6.22 0.49
C LYS A 213 15.58 7.54 0.70
N ALA A 214 14.98 8.49 1.40
CA ALA A 214 15.67 9.70 1.83
C ALA A 214 16.76 9.36 2.85
N GLU A 215 17.89 10.04 2.75
CA GLU A 215 18.95 9.93 3.75
C GLU A 215 18.61 10.84 4.93
N VAL A 216 18.59 10.27 6.13
CA VAL A 216 18.47 11.06 7.35
C VAL A 216 19.85 11.63 7.64
N GLN A 217 20.06 12.91 7.40
CA GLN A 217 21.30 13.59 7.81
C GLN A 217 21.38 13.63 9.32
N GLY A 218 22.54 13.26 9.89
CA GLY A 218 22.81 12.99 11.31
C GLY A 218 22.63 14.13 12.31
N ASN A 219 22.09 15.28 11.91
CA ASN A 219 21.75 16.43 12.76
C ASN A 219 20.26 16.75 12.80
N SER A 220 19.40 15.83 12.41
CA SER A 220 17.97 16.03 12.53
C SER A 220 17.56 15.94 14.01
N TYR A 221 16.68 16.84 14.44
CA TYR A 221 16.03 16.90 15.76
C TYR A 221 15.55 15.52 16.26
N TYR A 222 15.28 14.61 15.35
CA TYR A 222 14.90 13.20 15.59
C TYR A 222 16.03 12.33 16.14
N SER A 223 17.31 12.61 15.88
CA SER A 223 18.42 11.81 16.43
C SER A 223 18.58 12.05 17.93
N TYR A 224 18.17 13.19 18.43
CA TYR A 224 18.28 13.56 19.85
C TYR A 224 17.30 12.77 20.73
N TYR A 225 16.08 12.53 20.26
CA TYR A 225 15.05 11.78 21.01
C TYR A 225 15.28 10.27 21.08
N TYR A 226 16.07 9.70 20.14
CA TYR A 226 16.31 8.25 20.04
C TYR A 226 17.71 7.81 20.42
N SER A 227 18.62 8.74 20.77
CA SER A 227 19.96 8.41 21.25
C SER A 227 19.98 8.03 22.74
N ASP A 228 19.00 8.42 23.54
CA ASP A 228 18.98 8.18 24.99
C ASP A 228 18.77 6.71 25.39
N GLU A 229 18.16 5.87 24.55
CA GLU A 229 18.03 4.42 24.85
C GLU A 229 19.37 3.65 24.78
N LYS A 230 20.41 4.17 24.10
CA LYS A 230 21.74 3.55 24.11
C LYS A 230 22.56 3.82 25.37
N TYR A 231 22.22 4.81 26.15
CA TYR A 231 22.95 5.15 27.39
C TYR A 231 22.46 4.41 28.64
N SER A 232 21.22 3.93 28.67
CA SER A 232 20.68 3.21 29.84
C SER A 232 21.14 1.75 29.95
N SER A 233 21.58 1.14 28.85
CA SER A 233 22.06 -0.27 28.85
C SER A 233 23.55 -0.43 29.23
N LYS A 234 24.32 0.66 29.44
CA LYS A 234 25.71 0.62 29.84
C LYS A 234 25.96 0.91 31.32
N LYS A 235 24.93 1.19 32.13
CA LYS A 235 25.06 1.44 33.58
C LYS A 235 24.58 0.28 34.46
N ALA A 236 24.27 -0.87 33.89
CA ALA A 236 23.96 -2.09 34.64
C ALA A 236 24.97 -3.18 34.27
N LYS A 237 26.26 -2.95 34.65
CA LYS A 237 27.30 -3.96 34.88
C LYS A 237 28.22 -3.49 35.98
#